data_cffd8fb43809c09aff79cb9cbc79aeee
#
_entry.id   cffd8fb43809c09aff79cb9cbc79aeee
#
_cell.length_a   1.000
_cell.length_b   1.000
_cell.length_c   1.000
_cell.angle_alpha   90.00
_cell.angle_beta   90.00
_cell.angle_gamma   90.00
#
_symmetry.space_group_name_H-M   'P 1'
#
loop_
_entity.id
_entity.type
_entity.pdbx_description
1 polymer ?
#
loop_
_entity_poly.entity_id
_entity_poly.type
_entity_poly.pdbx_seq_one_letter_code
_entity_poly.pdbx_strand_id
1 'polypeptide(L)'
;EKQNQFDELSSLINERHSVRDFSKAPVPMELLRSACELALHAPSACNRQGTRIYILSEQKKDLLDEWLSGVGGFAEEVDKYIIITAKVSVYRFEEACQFQYVVSPAILAGYLSLSLQSLGIGACLIQRPLVRTRSWVNFSKKLGIADDEQIVLMIGVGMLKSEYNVPISNRLDYKTMVKEL
;
A
#
# COMPACT_ATOMS: atom_id res chain seq x y z
N GLU A 1 31.19 -2.56 -2.65
CA GLU A 1 30.11 -1.52 -2.73
C GLU A 1 28.80 -2.12 -3.24
N LYS A 2 28.76 -2.69 -4.47
CA LYS A 2 27.51 -3.30 -5.02
C LYS A 2 26.99 -4.49 -4.21
N GLN A 3 27.88 -5.33 -3.68
CA GLN A 3 27.48 -6.46 -2.85
C GLN A 3 26.81 -5.97 -1.55
N ASN A 4 27.36 -4.95 -0.93
CA ASN A 4 26.77 -4.35 0.28
C ASN A 4 25.36 -3.82 0.04
N GLN A 5 25.12 -3.14 -1.10
CA GLN A 5 23.78 -2.66 -1.49
C GLN A 5 22.78 -3.81 -1.69
N PHE A 6 23.23 -4.93 -2.26
CA PHE A 6 22.40 -6.11 -2.42
C PHE A 6 22.04 -6.73 -1.07
N ASP A 7 23.00 -6.84 -0.17
CA ASP A 7 22.81 -7.44 1.14
C ASP A 7 21.85 -6.59 2.01
N GLU A 8 22.00 -5.25 1.99
CA GLU A 8 21.10 -4.31 2.65
C GLU A 8 19.65 -4.42 2.10
N LEU A 9 19.50 -4.44 0.78
CA LEU A 9 18.19 -4.59 0.15
C LEU A 9 17.58 -5.96 0.45
N SER A 10 18.39 -7.02 0.44
CA SER A 10 17.96 -8.39 0.76
C SER A 10 17.45 -8.49 2.19
N SER A 11 18.17 -7.90 3.16
CA SER A 11 17.73 -7.83 4.56
C SER A 11 16.36 -7.16 4.66
N LEU A 12 16.23 -5.96 4.10
CA LEU A 12 14.99 -5.19 4.13
C LEU A 12 13.80 -5.95 3.52
N ILE A 13 14.00 -6.62 2.37
CA ILE A 13 12.95 -7.40 1.71
C ILE A 13 12.54 -8.60 2.57
N ASN A 14 13.51 -9.29 3.19
CA ASN A 14 13.24 -10.45 4.02
C ASN A 14 12.54 -10.09 5.34
N GLU A 15 12.88 -8.93 5.92
CA GLU A 15 12.29 -8.43 7.16
C GLU A 15 10.88 -7.85 6.96
N ARG A 16 10.56 -7.39 5.76
CA ARG A 16 9.25 -6.82 5.48
C ARG A 16 8.15 -7.90 5.48
N HIS A 17 7.23 -7.76 6.40
CA HIS A 17 6.04 -8.62 6.54
C HIS A 17 4.73 -7.81 6.49
N SER A 18 3.61 -8.50 6.33
CA SER A 18 2.28 -7.91 6.56
C SER A 18 2.01 -7.87 8.06
N VAL A 19 2.36 -6.75 8.69
CA VAL A 19 2.23 -6.56 10.13
C VAL A 19 0.79 -6.17 10.48
N ARG A 20 0.26 -6.76 11.55
CA ARG A 20 -1.07 -6.49 12.11
C ARG A 20 -1.04 -6.27 13.62
N ASP A 21 0.14 -6.36 14.20
CA ASP A 21 0.42 -6.19 15.62
C ASP A 21 1.36 -5.00 15.78
N PHE A 22 0.78 -3.83 16.09
CA PHE A 22 1.49 -2.56 16.13
C PHE A 22 1.70 -2.08 17.57
N SER A 23 2.68 -1.22 17.74
CA SER A 23 2.87 -0.44 18.95
C SER A 23 1.74 0.60 19.09
N LYS A 24 1.46 1.04 20.31
CA LYS A 24 0.50 2.13 20.57
C LYS A 24 1.10 3.52 20.32
N ALA A 25 2.39 3.60 19.96
CA ALA A 25 3.03 4.86 19.61
C ALA A 25 2.48 5.39 18.26
N PRO A 26 2.13 6.67 18.17
CA PRO A 26 1.63 7.24 16.92
C PRO A 26 2.74 7.26 15.86
N VAL A 27 2.39 6.99 14.61
CA VAL A 27 3.30 7.12 13.48
C VAL A 27 3.50 8.61 13.17
N PRO A 28 4.73 9.14 13.24
CA PRO A 28 5.00 10.53 12.91
C PRO A 28 4.68 10.82 11.44
N MET A 29 3.93 11.90 11.18
CA MET A 29 3.56 12.30 9.82
C MET A 29 4.78 12.59 8.92
N GLU A 30 5.87 13.05 9.51
CA GLU A 30 7.12 13.32 8.80
C GLU A 30 7.72 12.03 8.21
N LEU A 31 7.73 10.94 8.99
CA LEU A 31 8.20 9.64 8.51
C LEU A 31 7.30 9.09 7.39
N LEU A 32 5.97 9.28 7.50
CA LEU A 32 5.06 8.88 6.42
C LEU A 32 5.31 9.69 5.14
N ARG A 33 5.54 11.00 5.26
CA ARG A 33 5.89 11.84 4.11
C ARG A 33 7.19 11.37 3.45
N SER A 34 8.23 11.15 4.23
CA SER A 34 9.52 10.66 3.72
C SER A 34 9.37 9.30 3.01
N ALA A 35 8.59 8.37 3.59
CA ALA A 35 8.31 7.09 2.95
C ALA A 35 7.56 7.26 1.62
N CYS A 36 6.56 8.15 1.58
CA CYS A 36 5.82 8.44 0.36
C CYS A 36 6.71 9.09 -0.70
N GLU A 37 7.52 10.08 -0.34
CA GLU A 37 8.46 10.74 -1.25
C GLU A 37 9.41 9.74 -1.90
N LEU A 38 9.99 8.84 -1.11
CA LEU A 38 10.85 7.78 -1.64
C LEU A 38 10.08 6.85 -2.58
N ALA A 39 8.85 6.49 -2.23
CA ALA A 39 8.01 5.61 -3.05
C ALA A 39 7.60 6.24 -4.40
N LEU A 40 7.56 7.57 -4.52
CA LEU A 40 7.27 8.25 -5.80
C LEU A 40 8.32 7.99 -6.90
N HIS A 41 9.51 7.47 -6.54
CA HIS A 41 10.50 7.00 -7.52
C HIS A 41 10.11 5.68 -8.20
N ALA A 42 9.01 5.05 -7.79
CA ALA A 42 8.48 3.85 -8.46
C ALA A 42 8.17 4.15 -9.94
N PRO A 43 8.54 3.24 -10.86
CA PRO A 43 8.24 3.43 -12.27
C PRO A 43 6.73 3.39 -12.53
N SER A 44 6.30 4.14 -13.54
CA SER A 44 4.93 4.12 -14.04
C SER A 44 4.88 3.95 -15.55
N ALA A 45 3.81 3.36 -16.07
CA ALA A 45 3.62 3.14 -17.50
C ALA A 45 3.77 4.46 -18.27
N CYS A 46 4.70 4.53 -19.22
CA CYS A 46 5.04 5.74 -20.00
C CYS A 46 5.28 6.99 -19.13
N ASN A 47 5.72 6.80 -17.91
CA ASN A 47 5.89 7.86 -16.91
C ASN A 47 4.63 8.73 -16.72
N ARG A 48 3.43 8.13 -16.82
CA ARG A 48 2.14 8.84 -16.68
C ARG A 48 1.87 9.40 -15.29
N GLN A 49 2.53 8.85 -14.27
CA GLN A 49 2.43 9.29 -12.89
C GLN A 49 0.97 9.46 -12.40
N GLY A 50 0.13 8.51 -12.81
CA GLY A 50 -1.32 8.52 -12.54
C GLY A 50 -1.70 8.08 -11.12
N THR A 51 -0.74 7.66 -10.30
CA THR A 51 -0.99 7.24 -8.91
C THR A 51 -1.15 8.43 -7.99
N ARG A 52 -2.06 8.32 -7.02
CA ARG A 52 -2.20 9.28 -5.91
C ARG A 52 -2.13 8.55 -4.59
N ILE A 53 -1.63 9.23 -3.57
CA ILE A 53 -1.51 8.73 -2.19
C ILE A 53 -2.29 9.66 -1.29
N TYR A 54 -3.21 9.10 -0.52
CA TYR A 54 -3.99 9.82 0.49
C TYR A 54 -3.64 9.24 1.86
N ILE A 55 -3.14 10.07 2.77
CA ILE A 55 -2.95 9.68 4.17
C ILE A 55 -4.18 10.18 4.92
N LEU A 56 -4.91 9.25 5.55
CA LEU A 56 -6.13 9.61 6.27
C LEU A 56 -5.82 10.21 7.64
N SER A 57 -6.51 11.29 7.95
CA SER A 57 -6.56 11.82 9.30
C SER A 57 -7.38 10.91 10.22
N GLU A 58 -7.14 11.00 11.54
CA GLU A 58 -7.90 10.26 12.56
C GLU A 58 -9.41 10.44 12.41
N GLN A 59 -9.87 11.63 12.10
CA GLN A 59 -11.30 11.94 11.91
C GLN A 59 -11.96 11.16 10.75
N LYS A 60 -11.16 10.63 9.82
CA LYS A 60 -11.65 9.84 8.68
C LYS A 60 -11.42 8.34 8.85
N LYS A 61 -10.74 7.93 9.93
CA LYS A 61 -10.45 6.53 10.23
C LYS A 61 -11.74 5.73 10.39
N ASP A 62 -12.69 6.25 11.17
CA ASP A 62 -13.98 5.60 11.44
C ASP A 62 -14.78 5.32 10.15
N LEU A 63 -14.65 6.19 9.14
CA LEU A 63 -15.28 5.96 7.83
C LEU A 63 -14.74 4.72 7.13
N LEU A 64 -13.47 4.38 7.41
CA LEU A 64 -12.83 3.18 6.85
C LEU A 64 -13.23 1.91 7.59
N ASP A 65 -13.35 1.98 8.91
CA ASP A 65 -13.68 0.80 9.73
C ASP A 65 -15.05 0.24 9.37
N GLU A 66 -16.02 1.10 9.02
CA GLU A 66 -17.32 0.66 8.46
C GLU A 66 -17.16 -0.03 7.08
N TRP A 67 -16.10 0.29 6.34
CA TRP A 67 -15.90 -0.14 4.95
C TRP A 67 -14.96 -1.31 4.78
N LEU A 68 -14.03 -1.49 5.71
CA LEU A 68 -13.02 -2.54 5.67
C LEU A 68 -13.56 -3.85 6.25
N SER A 69 -14.32 -4.59 5.46
CA SER A 69 -14.48 -6.02 5.77
C SER A 69 -13.15 -6.74 5.52
N GLY A 70 -12.71 -7.58 6.44
CA GLY A 70 -11.46 -8.34 6.32
C GLY A 70 -10.28 -7.81 7.14
N VAL A 71 -10.44 -6.69 7.82
CA VAL A 71 -9.51 -6.20 8.85
C VAL A 71 -9.96 -6.55 10.27
N GLY A 72 -11.01 -7.36 10.40
CA GLY A 72 -11.48 -7.85 11.70
C GLY A 72 -10.35 -8.46 12.50
N GLY A 73 -10.16 -7.96 13.72
CA GLY A 73 -9.13 -8.40 14.65
C GLY A 73 -7.84 -7.57 14.66
N PHE A 74 -7.65 -6.59 13.76
CA PHE A 74 -6.48 -5.69 13.85
C PHE A 74 -6.76 -4.23 13.48
N ALA A 75 -7.98 -3.88 13.09
CA ALA A 75 -8.34 -2.49 12.75
C ALA A 75 -8.05 -1.51 13.90
N GLU A 76 -8.32 -1.93 15.14
CA GLU A 76 -8.07 -1.12 16.34
C GLU A 76 -6.57 -0.89 16.60
N GLU A 77 -5.71 -1.76 16.08
CA GLU A 77 -4.26 -1.64 16.22
C GLU A 77 -3.64 -0.70 15.16
N VAL A 78 -4.36 -0.42 14.07
CA VAL A 78 -3.88 0.46 13.00
C VAL A 78 -3.92 1.91 13.47
N ASP A 79 -2.79 2.60 13.40
CA ASP A 79 -2.71 4.02 13.75
C ASP A 79 -3.25 4.90 12.61
N LYS A 80 -2.81 4.65 11.37
CA LYS A 80 -3.23 5.42 10.19
C LYS A 80 -3.46 4.53 8.98
N TYR A 81 -4.27 5.03 8.05
CA TYR A 81 -4.45 4.38 6.76
C TYR A 81 -3.90 5.25 5.63
N ILE A 82 -3.30 4.59 4.66
CA ILE A 82 -2.87 5.18 3.40
C ILE A 82 -3.74 4.56 2.30
N ILE A 83 -4.37 5.41 1.47
CA ILE A 83 -5.13 4.96 0.30
C ILE A 83 -4.32 5.26 -0.95
N ILE A 84 -4.18 4.27 -1.80
CA ILE A 84 -3.53 4.40 -3.10
C ILE A 84 -4.58 4.33 -4.19
N THR A 85 -4.65 5.36 -5.00
CA THR A 85 -5.58 5.47 -6.12
C THR A 85 -4.86 5.51 -7.45
N ALA A 86 -5.60 5.22 -8.51
CA ALA A 86 -5.20 5.43 -9.89
C ALA A 86 -6.10 6.48 -10.54
N LYS A 87 -5.52 7.51 -11.12
CA LYS A 87 -6.22 8.45 -11.99
C LYS A 87 -6.49 7.78 -13.33
N VAL A 88 -7.71 7.30 -13.54
CA VAL A 88 -8.08 6.51 -14.71
C VAL A 88 -8.02 7.32 -16.00
N SER A 89 -8.30 8.63 -15.91
CA SER A 89 -8.31 9.55 -17.07
C SER A 89 -6.95 9.72 -17.77
N VAL A 90 -5.83 9.28 -17.17
CA VAL A 90 -4.51 9.30 -17.84
C VAL A 90 -4.25 8.08 -18.74
N TYR A 91 -5.18 7.13 -18.76
CA TYR A 91 -5.11 5.93 -19.58
C TYR A 91 -6.09 6.03 -20.75
N ARG A 92 -5.78 5.35 -21.87
CA ARG A 92 -6.73 5.20 -22.97
C ARG A 92 -7.91 4.33 -22.53
N PHE A 93 -9.04 4.48 -23.19
CA PHE A 93 -10.24 3.73 -22.86
C PHE A 93 -10.00 2.21 -22.85
N GLU A 94 -9.34 1.68 -23.86
CA GLU A 94 -9.04 0.24 -23.99
C GLU A 94 -8.12 -0.24 -22.86
N GLU A 95 -7.11 0.55 -22.50
CA GLU A 95 -6.21 0.26 -21.39
C GLU A 95 -6.95 0.26 -20.04
N ALA A 96 -7.87 1.21 -19.85
CA ALA A 96 -8.71 1.28 -18.65
C ALA A 96 -9.66 0.08 -18.55
N CYS A 97 -10.28 -0.35 -19.65
CA CYS A 97 -11.12 -1.55 -19.68
C CYS A 97 -10.35 -2.83 -19.33
N GLN A 98 -9.05 -2.88 -19.58
CA GLN A 98 -8.17 -4.00 -19.24
C GLN A 98 -7.51 -3.83 -17.86
N PHE A 99 -7.95 -2.88 -17.05
CA PHE A 99 -7.43 -2.60 -15.70
C PHE A 99 -5.93 -2.27 -15.66
N GLN A 100 -5.36 -1.77 -16.75
CA GLN A 100 -3.92 -1.44 -16.80
C GLN A 100 -3.53 -0.34 -15.80
N TYR A 101 -4.49 0.49 -15.40
CA TYR A 101 -4.29 1.54 -14.40
C TYR A 101 -3.94 1.02 -12.99
N VAL A 102 -4.10 -0.26 -12.71
CA VAL A 102 -3.75 -0.84 -11.38
C VAL A 102 -2.26 -1.18 -11.25
N VAL A 103 -1.56 -1.35 -12.36
CA VAL A 103 -0.16 -1.83 -12.37
C VAL A 103 0.77 -0.82 -11.70
N SER A 104 0.72 0.45 -12.12
CA SER A 104 1.59 1.48 -11.54
C SER A 104 1.35 1.71 -10.05
N PRO A 105 0.09 1.81 -9.56
CA PRO A 105 -0.18 1.87 -8.12
C PRO A 105 0.29 0.63 -7.34
N ALA A 106 0.19 -0.56 -7.93
CA ALA A 106 0.67 -1.79 -7.29
C ALA A 106 2.20 -1.79 -7.13
N ILE A 107 2.93 -1.34 -8.16
CA ILE A 107 4.39 -1.18 -8.09
C ILE A 107 4.74 -0.16 -7.01
N LEU A 108 4.09 1.00 -7.01
CA LEU A 108 4.31 2.05 -6.00
C LEU A 108 4.03 1.53 -4.57
N ALA A 109 2.99 0.73 -4.38
CA ALA A 109 2.69 0.13 -3.09
C ALA A 109 3.80 -0.81 -2.59
N GLY A 110 4.45 -1.55 -3.51
CA GLY A 110 5.64 -2.34 -3.20
C GLY A 110 6.79 -1.47 -2.70
N TYR A 111 7.13 -0.40 -3.43
CA TYR A 111 8.13 0.59 -3.01
C TYR A 111 7.79 1.21 -1.66
N LEU A 112 6.53 1.65 -1.48
CA LEU A 112 6.07 2.26 -0.23
C LEU A 112 6.18 1.29 0.94
N SER A 113 5.85 0.01 0.75
CA SER A 113 5.93 -0.99 1.82
C SER A 113 7.38 -1.21 2.31
N LEU A 114 8.36 -1.16 1.41
CA LEU A 114 9.78 -1.23 1.76
C LEU A 114 10.25 0.06 2.44
N SER A 115 9.84 1.22 1.92
CA SER A 115 10.17 2.52 2.51
C SER A 115 9.63 2.66 3.93
N LEU A 116 8.40 2.19 4.19
CA LEU A 116 7.81 2.17 5.53
C LEU A 116 8.62 1.25 6.47
N GLN A 117 8.92 0.03 6.02
CA GLN A 117 9.72 -0.92 6.80
C GLN A 117 11.09 -0.35 7.19
N SER A 118 11.77 0.32 6.26
CA SER A 118 13.09 0.93 6.53
C SER A 118 13.07 2.04 7.58
N LEU A 119 11.89 2.61 7.85
CA LEU A 119 11.66 3.64 8.87
C LEU A 119 11.06 3.07 10.18
N GLY A 120 11.00 1.75 10.33
CA GLY A 120 10.42 1.10 11.51
C GLY A 120 8.89 1.21 11.56
N ILE A 121 8.24 1.45 10.41
CA ILE A 121 6.79 1.50 10.29
C ILE A 121 6.31 0.18 9.70
N GLY A 122 5.52 -0.56 10.48
CA GLY A 122 4.85 -1.76 10.03
C GLY A 122 3.70 -1.42 9.08
N ALA A 123 3.45 -2.30 8.11
CA ALA A 123 2.42 -2.09 7.11
C ALA A 123 1.66 -3.38 6.79
N CYS A 124 0.36 -3.27 6.57
CA CYS A 124 -0.47 -4.33 6.02
C CYS A 124 -1.20 -3.81 4.78
N LEU A 125 -0.90 -4.37 3.61
CA LEU A 125 -1.59 -4.04 2.37
C LEU A 125 -2.95 -4.73 2.35
N ILE A 126 -4.00 -3.95 2.10
CA ILE A 126 -5.40 -4.39 2.11
C ILE A 126 -5.96 -4.16 0.71
N GLN A 127 -6.18 -5.25 -0.01
CA GLN A 127 -6.76 -5.20 -1.34
C GLN A 127 -8.26 -5.48 -1.29
N ARG A 128 -9.03 -4.74 -2.08
CA ARG A 128 -10.45 -4.98 -2.28
C ARG A 128 -10.76 -5.18 -3.76
N PRO A 129 -11.90 -5.83 -4.08
CA PRO A 129 -12.35 -5.91 -5.47
C PRO A 129 -12.47 -4.51 -6.10
N LEU A 130 -11.99 -4.36 -7.32
CA LEU A 130 -12.01 -3.12 -8.09
C LEU A 130 -13.40 -2.82 -8.69
N VAL A 131 -14.48 -3.26 -8.04
CA VAL A 131 -15.84 -3.06 -8.51
C VAL A 131 -16.38 -1.73 -7.99
N ARG A 132 -16.71 -0.82 -8.89
CA ARG A 132 -17.37 0.45 -8.54
C ARG A 132 -18.87 0.21 -8.26
N THR A 133 -19.19 -0.14 -7.03
CA THR A 133 -20.56 -0.13 -6.55
C THR A 133 -20.99 1.31 -6.20
N ARG A 134 -22.32 1.56 -6.10
CA ARG A 134 -22.84 2.86 -5.65
C ARG A 134 -22.29 3.26 -4.28
N SER A 135 -22.15 2.30 -3.37
CA SER A 135 -21.60 2.56 -2.05
C SER A 135 -20.12 2.92 -2.12
N TRP A 136 -19.34 2.31 -3.02
CA TRP A 136 -17.94 2.63 -3.27
C TRP A 136 -17.74 4.07 -3.77
N VAL A 137 -18.57 4.52 -4.72
CA VAL A 137 -18.54 5.90 -5.22
C VAL A 137 -18.86 6.89 -4.09
N ASN A 138 -19.87 6.60 -3.27
CA ASN A 138 -20.22 7.44 -2.14
C ASN A 138 -19.11 7.51 -1.10
N PHE A 139 -18.42 6.41 -0.84
CA PHE A 139 -17.27 6.36 0.06
C PHE A 139 -16.11 7.20 -0.48
N SER A 140 -15.74 7.05 -1.75
CA SER A 140 -14.69 7.86 -2.38
C SER A 140 -14.98 9.37 -2.26
N LYS A 141 -16.25 9.76 -2.49
CA LYS A 141 -16.70 11.16 -2.32
C LYS A 141 -16.58 11.66 -0.89
N LYS A 142 -16.97 10.87 0.11
CA LYS A 142 -16.80 11.22 1.53
C LYS A 142 -15.33 11.44 1.91
N LEU A 143 -14.42 10.72 1.28
CA LEU A 143 -12.97 10.90 1.46
C LEU A 143 -12.41 12.10 0.69
N GLY A 144 -13.15 12.66 -0.26
CA GLY A 144 -12.70 13.74 -1.14
C GLY A 144 -11.81 13.25 -2.29
N ILE A 145 -11.92 11.96 -2.65
CA ILE A 145 -11.24 11.37 -3.79
C ILE A 145 -11.96 11.79 -5.07
N ALA A 146 -11.22 12.21 -6.08
CA ALA A 146 -11.77 12.70 -7.34
C ALA A 146 -12.57 11.61 -8.10
N ASP A 147 -13.58 12.02 -8.87
CA ASP A 147 -14.47 11.09 -9.59
C ASP A 147 -13.73 10.27 -10.67
N ASP A 148 -12.62 10.77 -11.19
CA ASP A 148 -11.76 10.10 -12.18
C ASP A 148 -10.65 9.23 -11.54
N GLU A 149 -10.70 9.08 -10.23
CA GLU A 149 -9.79 8.22 -9.48
C GLU A 149 -10.47 6.93 -9.02
N GLN A 150 -9.75 5.83 -9.15
CA GLN A 150 -10.14 4.52 -8.65
C GLN A 150 -9.23 4.13 -7.49
N ILE A 151 -9.81 3.80 -6.33
CA ILE A 151 -9.03 3.21 -5.23
C ILE A 151 -8.55 1.83 -5.67
N VAL A 152 -7.24 1.61 -5.58
CA VAL A 152 -6.60 0.34 -5.96
C VAL A 152 -6.36 -0.53 -4.74
N LEU A 153 -5.80 0.05 -3.68
CA LEU A 153 -5.55 -0.64 -2.42
C LEU A 153 -5.43 0.36 -1.27
N MET A 154 -5.45 -0.18 -0.06
CA MET A 154 -5.22 0.56 1.17
C MET A 154 -4.07 -0.08 1.95
N ILE A 155 -3.42 0.69 2.80
CA ILE A 155 -2.36 0.20 3.67
C ILE A 155 -2.68 0.66 5.09
N GLY A 156 -2.87 -0.29 6.00
CA GLY A 156 -2.89 0.01 7.43
C GLY A 156 -1.48 0.09 7.96
N VAL A 157 -1.14 1.13 8.71
CA VAL A 157 0.20 1.37 9.24
C VAL A 157 0.19 1.63 10.73
N GLY A 158 1.29 1.29 11.39
CA GLY A 158 1.57 1.55 12.80
C GLY A 158 3.06 1.41 13.07
N MET A 159 3.54 1.96 14.18
CA MET A 159 4.94 1.76 14.58
C MET A 159 5.18 0.29 14.94
N LEU A 160 6.32 -0.25 14.51
CA LEU A 160 6.73 -1.59 14.90
C LEU A 160 6.99 -1.67 16.41
N LYS A 161 6.66 -2.78 17.02
CA LYS A 161 7.13 -3.16 18.35
C LYS A 161 8.57 -3.67 18.26
N SER A 162 9.29 -3.74 19.37
CA SER A 162 10.59 -4.43 19.45
C SER A 162 10.47 -5.91 19.10
N GLU A 163 9.34 -6.52 19.48
CA GLU A 163 8.96 -7.88 19.13
C GLU A 163 7.49 -7.87 18.69
N TYR A 164 7.19 -8.48 17.58
CA TYR A 164 5.83 -8.56 17.02
C TYR A 164 5.61 -9.87 16.26
N ASN A 165 4.36 -10.30 16.25
CA ASN A 165 3.96 -11.50 15.53
C ASN A 165 3.63 -11.20 14.07
N VAL A 166 4.08 -12.06 13.18
CA VAL A 166 3.71 -12.04 11.77
C VAL A 166 3.16 -13.38 11.33
N PRO A 167 2.17 -13.41 10.43
CA PRO A 167 1.70 -14.65 9.86
C PRO A 167 2.82 -15.37 9.12
N ILE A 168 2.90 -16.68 9.27
CA ILE A 168 3.79 -17.50 8.45
C ILE A 168 3.34 -17.38 7.00
N SER A 169 4.25 -16.90 6.14
CA SER A 169 3.98 -16.68 4.71
C SER A 169 5.08 -17.35 3.90
N ASN A 170 4.95 -18.66 3.74
CA ASN A 170 5.91 -19.45 2.93
C ASN A 170 5.92 -18.96 1.48
N ARG A 171 7.10 -18.95 0.88
CA ARG A 171 7.27 -18.66 -0.54
C ARG A 171 7.35 -19.99 -1.32
N LEU A 172 6.84 -19.98 -2.53
CA LEU A 172 7.03 -21.08 -3.45
C LEU A 172 8.51 -21.21 -3.82
N ASP A 173 8.91 -22.44 -4.15
CA ASP A 173 10.26 -22.70 -4.62
C ASP A 173 10.58 -21.90 -5.89
N TYR A 174 11.82 -21.40 -5.98
CA TYR A 174 12.30 -20.62 -7.12
C TYR A 174 12.02 -21.33 -8.46
N LYS A 175 12.30 -22.63 -8.56
CA LYS A 175 12.11 -23.43 -9.79
C LYS A 175 10.65 -23.53 -10.22
N THR A 176 9.70 -23.35 -9.30
CA THR A 176 8.27 -23.31 -9.61
C THR A 176 7.88 -22.00 -10.27
N MET A 177 8.49 -20.90 -9.83
CA MET A 177 8.10 -19.53 -10.20
C MET A 177 8.91 -18.96 -11.36
N VAL A 178 10.17 -19.38 -11.51
CA VAL A 178 11.09 -18.86 -12.53
C VAL A 178 11.38 -19.94 -13.57
N LYS A 179 11.23 -19.60 -14.84
CA LYS A 179 11.54 -20.46 -16.00
C LYS A 179 12.58 -19.76 -16.87
N GLU A 180 13.66 -20.47 -17.17
CA GLU A 180 14.64 -20.09 -18.18
C GLU A 180 14.18 -20.67 -19.51
N LEU A 181 13.99 -19.84 -20.54
CA LEU A 181 13.47 -20.21 -21.87
C LEU A 181 14.57 -20.11 -22.91
#